data_fa4cc23b072e9ea5c7b8672cf52f69c1
#
_entry.id   fa4cc23b072e9ea5c7b8672cf52f69c1
#
_cell.length_a   1.000
_cell.length_b   1.000
_cell.length_c   1.000
_cell.angle_alpha   90.00
_cell.angle_beta   90.00
_cell.angle_gamma   90.00
#
_symmetry.space_group_name_H-M   'P 1'
#
loop_
_entity.id
_entity.type
_entity.pdbx_description
1 polymer ?
#
loop_
_entity_poly.entity_id
_entity_poly.type
_entity_poly.pdbx_seq_one_letter_code
_entity_poly.pdbx_strand_id
1 'polypeptide(L)'
;MSKIKFKTGAFLDAERIEKTNIYSKGQSRDALEIHIKTQDKIFDDLISMVQNPNNLGTVTIEDNGDEFAYPNYEIFHSLVFENGEYILTIAQLTEQEIKYNELLRRIEALER
;
A
#
# COMPACT_ATOMS: atom_id res chain seq x y z
N MET A 1 5.73 7.45 -16.62
CA MET A 1 6.29 6.93 -15.36
C MET A 1 5.36 7.29 -14.22
N SER A 2 5.09 6.36 -13.34
CA SER A 2 4.15 6.55 -12.24
C SER A 2 4.88 6.81 -10.93
N LYS A 3 4.21 7.47 -10.01
CA LYS A 3 4.74 7.74 -8.67
C LYS A 3 3.67 7.38 -7.65
N ILE A 4 4.06 6.72 -6.58
CA ILE A 4 3.17 6.48 -5.44
C ILE A 4 3.64 7.29 -4.25
N LYS A 5 2.71 8.02 -3.64
CA LYS A 5 2.95 8.78 -2.42
C LYS A 5 2.24 8.09 -1.26
N PHE A 6 2.96 7.91 -0.17
CA PHE A 6 2.40 7.33 1.04
C PHE A 6 1.83 8.40 1.95
N LYS A 7 1.11 7.97 2.98
CA LYS A 7 0.42 8.84 3.92
C LYS A 7 1.33 9.89 4.58
N THR A 8 2.60 9.55 4.81
CA THR A 8 3.57 10.48 5.43
C THR A 8 4.16 11.50 4.47
N GLY A 9 3.89 11.38 3.17
CA GLY A 9 4.53 12.18 2.13
C GLY A 9 5.73 11.51 1.48
N ALA A 10 6.20 10.39 2.01
CA ALA A 10 7.24 9.60 1.35
C ALA A 10 6.72 9.08 0.01
N PHE A 11 7.59 8.98 -0.98
CA PHE A 11 7.16 8.55 -2.31
C PHE A 11 8.17 7.60 -2.95
N LEU A 12 7.69 6.84 -3.94
CA LEU A 12 8.49 5.95 -4.77
C LEU A 12 8.15 6.19 -6.23
N ASP A 13 9.18 6.22 -7.06
CA ASP A 13 8.98 6.20 -8.51
C ASP A 13 8.80 4.75 -8.95
N ALA A 14 7.79 4.51 -9.76
CA ALA A 14 7.46 3.17 -10.23
C ALA A 14 7.49 3.12 -11.75
N GLU A 15 7.96 2.00 -12.30
CA GLU A 15 7.86 1.73 -13.74
C GLU A 15 6.40 1.62 -14.16
N ARG A 16 5.64 0.89 -13.36
CA ARG A 16 4.20 0.74 -13.55
C ARG A 16 3.54 0.32 -12.26
N ILE A 17 2.26 0.62 -12.15
CA ILE A 17 1.43 0.23 -11.01
C ILE A 17 0.20 -0.46 -11.58
N GLU A 18 -0.03 -1.70 -11.16
CA GLU A 18 -1.14 -2.52 -11.65
C GLU A 18 -2.13 -2.79 -10.53
N LYS A 19 -3.42 -2.71 -10.85
CA LYS A 19 -4.48 -3.13 -9.93
C LYS A 19 -4.70 -4.62 -10.07
N THR A 20 -4.85 -5.31 -8.95
CA THR A 20 -5.08 -6.74 -8.94
C THR A 20 -5.93 -7.11 -7.74
N ASN A 21 -6.27 -8.38 -7.63
CA ASN A 21 -6.95 -8.94 -6.46
C ASN A 21 -6.07 -10.03 -5.89
N ILE A 22 -6.00 -10.08 -4.57
CA ILE A 22 -5.26 -11.12 -3.87
C ILE A 22 -6.15 -11.76 -2.81
N TYR A 23 -5.81 -12.97 -2.42
CA TYR A 23 -6.42 -13.63 -1.27
C TYR A 23 -5.44 -13.52 -0.11
N SER A 24 -5.84 -12.80 0.93
CA SER A 24 -5.00 -12.56 2.08
C SER A 24 -5.86 -12.43 3.33
N LYS A 25 -5.36 -12.96 4.45
CA LYS A 25 -6.06 -12.94 5.73
C LYS A 25 -7.47 -13.50 5.65
N GLY A 26 -7.63 -14.58 4.88
CA GLY A 26 -8.88 -15.30 4.76
C GLY A 26 -9.92 -14.71 3.82
N GLN A 27 -9.58 -13.68 3.06
CA GLN A 27 -10.54 -13.06 2.14
C GLN A 27 -9.87 -12.47 0.90
N SER A 28 -10.67 -12.33 -0.15
CA SER A 28 -10.25 -11.65 -1.37
C SER A 28 -10.30 -10.15 -1.16
N ARG A 29 -9.29 -9.45 -1.64
CA ARG A 29 -9.21 -7.99 -1.49
C ARG A 29 -8.49 -7.34 -2.66
N ASP A 30 -8.80 -6.07 -2.88
CA ASP A 30 -8.14 -5.28 -3.91
C ASP A 30 -6.69 -5.02 -3.49
N ALA A 31 -5.79 -5.03 -4.46
CA ALA A 31 -4.37 -4.83 -4.23
C ALA A 31 -3.74 -3.99 -5.33
N LEU A 32 -2.60 -3.41 -5.02
CA LEU A 32 -1.77 -2.69 -5.96
C LEU A 32 -0.42 -3.35 -6.04
N GLU A 33 0.03 -3.67 -7.26
CA GLU A 33 1.38 -4.14 -7.53
C GLU A 33 2.20 -3.00 -8.07
N ILE A 34 3.25 -2.64 -7.35
CA ILE A 34 4.12 -1.51 -7.68
C ILE A 34 5.44 -2.08 -8.15
N HIS A 35 5.76 -1.83 -9.43
CA HIS A 35 6.98 -2.34 -10.06
C HIS A 35 8.05 -1.27 -10.03
N ILE A 36 9.16 -1.55 -9.34
CA ILE A 36 10.23 -0.59 -9.07
C ILE A 36 11.55 -1.13 -9.60
N LYS A 37 12.29 -0.32 -10.33
CA LYS A 37 13.61 -0.71 -10.82
C LYS A 37 14.59 -0.88 -9.65
N THR A 38 15.40 -1.92 -9.71
CA THR A 38 16.35 -2.21 -8.63
C THR A 38 17.42 -1.15 -8.44
N GLN A 39 17.73 -0.39 -9.49
CA GLN A 39 18.73 0.67 -9.40
C GLN A 39 18.23 1.93 -8.69
N ASP A 40 16.92 2.06 -8.50
CA ASP A 40 16.34 3.24 -7.87
C ASP A 40 16.26 3.13 -6.34
N LYS A 41 16.18 1.91 -5.83
CA LYS A 41 16.07 1.64 -4.39
C LYS A 41 16.70 0.31 -4.04
N ILE A 42 17.19 0.17 -2.81
CA ILE A 42 17.63 -1.12 -2.29
C ILE A 42 16.49 -1.77 -1.49
N PHE A 43 16.55 -3.09 -1.39
CA PHE A 43 15.51 -3.88 -0.73
C PHE A 43 15.23 -3.44 0.70
N ASP A 44 16.28 -3.17 1.48
CA ASP A 44 16.13 -2.78 2.89
C ASP A 44 15.40 -1.46 3.03
N ASP A 45 15.64 -0.51 2.15
CA ASP A 45 14.94 0.78 2.16
C ASP A 45 13.45 0.60 1.87
N LEU A 46 13.12 -0.26 0.91
CA LEU A 46 11.73 -0.55 0.57
C LEU A 46 11.00 -1.22 1.73
N ILE A 47 11.64 -2.22 2.35
CA ILE A 47 11.06 -2.91 3.51
C ILE A 47 10.81 -1.93 4.65
N SER A 48 11.77 -1.05 4.94
CA SER A 48 11.62 -0.06 6.00
C SER A 48 10.44 0.87 5.75
N MET A 49 10.23 1.28 4.50
CA MET A 49 9.10 2.15 4.14
C MET A 49 7.76 1.47 4.38
N VAL A 50 7.61 0.21 3.95
CA VAL A 50 6.31 -0.47 4.01
C VAL A 50 6.02 -1.09 5.36
N GLN A 51 7.03 -1.32 6.19
CA GLN A 51 6.83 -1.79 7.55
C GLN A 51 6.47 -0.67 8.51
N ASN A 52 6.67 0.56 8.11
CA ASN A 52 6.25 1.72 8.90
C ASN A 52 4.73 1.87 8.76
N PRO A 53 3.94 1.62 9.84
CA PRO A 53 2.49 1.68 9.74
C PRO A 53 1.95 3.06 9.39
N ASN A 54 2.76 4.11 9.57
CA ASN A 54 2.37 5.45 9.21
C ASN A 54 2.40 5.72 7.71
N ASN A 55 3.10 4.89 6.93
CA ASN A 55 3.18 5.03 5.48
C ASN A 55 2.00 4.40 4.76
N LEU A 56 1.40 3.37 5.34
CA LEU A 56 0.26 2.69 4.73
C LEU A 56 -1.04 3.33 5.17
N GLY A 57 -2.05 3.23 4.34
CA GLY A 57 -3.35 3.85 4.56
C GLY A 57 -3.87 4.39 3.25
N THR A 58 -4.10 5.69 3.16
CA THR A 58 -4.41 6.31 1.88
C THR A 58 -3.12 6.51 1.10
N VAL A 59 -3.02 5.89 -0.06
CA VAL A 59 -1.90 6.10 -0.98
C VAL A 59 -2.39 6.88 -2.19
N THR A 60 -1.55 7.75 -2.72
CA THR A 60 -1.88 8.56 -3.89
C THR A 60 -0.98 8.14 -5.04
N ILE A 61 -1.60 7.81 -6.17
CA ILE A 61 -0.88 7.45 -7.38
C ILE A 61 -0.92 8.64 -8.33
N GLU A 62 0.26 9.09 -8.76
CA GLU A 62 0.39 10.14 -9.76
C GLU A 62 0.85 9.49 -11.05
N ASP A 63 0.09 9.70 -12.11
CA ASP A 63 0.37 9.15 -13.43
C ASP A 63 0.08 10.20 -14.49
N ASN A 64 1.13 10.59 -15.25
CA ASN A 64 1.03 11.60 -16.31
C ASN A 64 0.39 12.92 -15.86
N GLY A 65 0.66 13.33 -14.61
CA GLY A 65 0.14 14.57 -14.07
C GLY A 65 -1.22 14.45 -13.39
N ASP A 66 -1.87 13.30 -13.48
CA ASP A 66 -3.13 13.04 -12.80
C ASP A 66 -2.86 12.33 -11.48
N GLU A 67 -3.60 12.69 -10.44
CA GLU A 67 -3.48 12.08 -9.13
C GLU A 67 -4.76 11.34 -8.74
N PHE A 68 -4.60 10.13 -8.23
CA PHE A 68 -5.71 9.29 -7.77
C PHE A 68 -5.43 8.79 -6.37
N ALA A 69 -6.35 9.03 -5.43
CA ALA A 69 -6.22 8.57 -4.05
C ALA A 69 -6.89 7.21 -3.89
N TYR A 70 -6.19 6.30 -3.21
CA TYR A 70 -6.68 4.96 -2.91
C TYR A 70 -6.67 4.79 -1.39
N PRO A 71 -7.84 4.86 -0.73
CA PRO A 71 -7.90 4.78 0.73
C PRO A 71 -7.80 3.34 1.24
N ASN A 72 -7.38 3.21 2.49
CA ASN A 72 -7.41 1.94 3.23
C ASN A 72 -6.48 0.85 2.70
N TYR A 73 -5.40 1.22 2.00
CA TYR A 73 -4.35 0.28 1.61
C TYR A 73 -3.36 0.15 2.75
N GLU A 74 -3.75 -0.60 3.78
CA GLU A 74 -3.02 -0.69 5.04
C GLU A 74 -2.27 -2.00 5.21
N ILE A 75 -2.36 -2.91 4.24
CA ILE A 75 -1.75 -4.22 4.35
C ILE A 75 -0.55 -4.32 3.43
N PHE A 76 0.62 -4.59 4.01
CA PHE A 76 1.78 -5.01 3.24
C PHE A 76 1.65 -6.51 2.99
N HIS A 77 1.53 -6.91 1.72
CA HIS A 77 1.38 -8.30 1.35
C HIS A 77 2.72 -8.96 1.03
N SER A 78 3.49 -8.37 0.14
CA SER A 78 4.76 -8.97 -0.29
C SER A 78 5.67 -7.97 -0.97
N LEU A 79 6.97 -8.28 -0.93
CA LEU A 79 7.98 -7.60 -1.71
C LEU A 79 8.89 -8.67 -2.29
N VAL A 80 8.86 -8.82 -3.61
CA VAL A 80 9.65 -9.84 -4.30
C VAL A 80 10.57 -9.20 -5.32
N PHE A 81 11.66 -9.89 -5.63
CA PHE A 81 12.59 -9.51 -6.69
C PHE A 81 12.40 -10.48 -7.86
N GLU A 82 12.08 -9.95 -9.02
CA GLU A 82 11.80 -10.75 -10.20
C GLU A 82 12.15 -9.98 -11.47
N ASN A 83 12.91 -10.60 -12.37
CA ASN A 83 13.25 -10.02 -13.67
C ASN A 83 13.85 -8.61 -13.59
N GLY A 84 14.72 -8.36 -12.60
CA GLY A 84 15.39 -7.07 -12.46
C GLY A 84 14.54 -5.98 -11.81
N GLU A 85 13.37 -6.34 -11.30
CA GLU A 85 12.46 -5.40 -10.63
C GLU A 85 12.12 -5.88 -9.23
N TYR A 86 11.82 -4.93 -8.35
CA TYR A 86 11.10 -5.22 -7.11
C TYR A 86 9.61 -5.06 -7.38
N ILE A 87 8.84 -6.04 -6.94
CA ILE A 87 7.38 -5.99 -7.03
C ILE A 87 6.84 -5.90 -5.61
N LEU A 88 6.34 -4.72 -5.26
CA LEU A 88 5.76 -4.44 -3.95
C LEU A 88 4.24 -4.55 -4.09
N THR A 89 3.63 -5.43 -3.29
CA THR A 89 2.19 -5.61 -3.28
C THR A 89 1.62 -5.13 -1.96
N ILE A 90 0.72 -4.15 -2.03
CA ILE A 90 -0.04 -3.66 -0.89
C ILE A 90 -1.51 -3.91 -1.15
N ALA A 91 -2.28 -4.12 -0.08
CA ALA A 91 -3.65 -4.54 -0.20
C ALA A 91 -4.59 -3.68 0.64
N GLN A 92 -5.83 -3.60 0.21
CA GLN A 92 -6.86 -2.78 0.84
C GLN A 92 -7.60 -3.57 1.92
N LEU A 93 -7.99 -2.87 2.98
CA LEU A 93 -8.91 -3.42 3.97
C LEU A 93 -10.28 -3.62 3.33
N THR A 94 -10.99 -4.67 3.71
CA THR A 94 -12.37 -4.88 3.27
C THR A 94 -13.32 -3.94 4.02
N GLU A 95 -14.53 -3.77 3.51
CA GLU A 95 -15.56 -2.97 4.18
C GLU A 95 -15.82 -3.46 5.60
N GLN A 96 -15.85 -4.77 5.80
CA GLN A 96 -16.07 -5.34 7.13
C GLN A 96 -14.94 -4.97 8.09
N GLU A 97 -13.71 -5.03 7.62
CA GLU A 97 -12.55 -4.65 8.44
C GLU A 97 -12.58 -3.17 8.79
N ILE A 98 -12.96 -2.31 7.84
CA ILE A 98 -13.08 -0.88 8.08
C ILE A 98 -14.15 -0.60 9.14
N LYS A 99 -15.31 -1.23 9.03
CA LYS A 99 -16.41 -1.07 10.00
C LYS A 99 -16.02 -1.58 11.36
N TYR A 100 -15.31 -2.71 11.41
CA TYR A 100 -14.84 -3.28 12.66
C TYR A 100 -13.87 -2.33 13.37
N ASN A 101 -12.94 -1.76 12.62
CA ASN A 101 -11.97 -0.82 13.16
C ASN A 101 -12.64 0.46 13.68
N GLU A 102 -13.66 0.94 12.99
CA GLU A 102 -14.45 2.09 13.46
C GLU A 102 -15.16 1.77 14.77
N LEU A 103 -15.75 0.59 14.86
CA LEU A 103 -16.42 0.15 16.10
C LEU A 103 -15.46 0.08 17.26
N LEU A 104 -14.27 -0.47 17.05
CA LEU A 104 -13.24 -0.53 18.08
C LEU A 104 -12.85 0.87 18.56
N ARG A 105 -12.70 1.82 17.66
CA ARG A 105 -12.38 3.21 18.03
C ARG A 105 -13.47 3.82 18.89
N ARG A 106 -14.74 3.56 18.56
CA ARG A 106 -15.87 4.05 19.35
C ARG A 106 -15.90 3.45 20.75
N ILE A 107 -15.62 2.15 20.85
CA ILE A 107 -15.56 1.47 22.13
C ILE A 107 -14.42 2.04 22.99
N GLU A 108 -13.25 2.22 22.42
CA GLU A 108 -12.11 2.81 23.11
C GLU A 108 -12.42 4.22 23.61
N ALA A 109 -13.13 5.02 22.81
CA ALA A 109 -13.53 6.37 23.20
C ALA A 109 -14.51 6.35 24.38
N LEU A 110 -15.38 5.35 24.46
CA LEU A 110 -16.35 5.22 25.55
C LEU A 110 -15.72 4.75 26.88
N GLU A 111 -14.59 4.06 26.78
CA GLU A 111 -13.87 3.55 27.96
C GLU A 111 -12.98 4.60 28.63
N ARG A 112 -12.81 5.75 28.03
CA ARG A 112 -11.95 6.82 28.55
C ARG A 112 -12.67 7.76 29.49
#